data_73ca3d0ad24086fdf52f830713fa6057
#
_entry.id   73ca3d0ad24086fdf52f830713fa6057
#
_cell.length_a   1.000
_cell.length_b   1.000
_cell.length_c   1.000
_cell.angle_alpha   90.00
_cell.angle_beta   90.00
_cell.angle_gamma   90.00
#
_symmetry.space_group_name_H-M   'P 1'
#
loop_
_entity.id
_entity.type
_entity.pdbx_description
1 polymer ?
#
loop_
_entity_poly.entity_id
_entity_poly.type
_entity_poly.pdbx_seq_one_letter_code
_entity_poly.pdbx_strand_id
1 'polypeptide(L)'
;MVSMLALAAPAGASAAGSVGASATSAATTPTTTTPTTPATPTTPTTPTTPTTPVAPPAAVAPPAAGHLRISLDGVFGVDSRNVTVTSRALRLNGVATPFVPGQVVVVHISSGRRLVKSETVKLLRSRGGTYGHFSIQFSSGSAANLTITAVHAATPQQVRAVAASQKVDVVAPVAGPGSSGMFVSLIQSRLAALDYAVPQDGVYDELTQNAVLAYRKVRNWPRIFTLDSAVVNGLLTGVGTFQVRYPKDGRHVEADLTDQTLALINGSKVYRIYPISSGKPSTPTVLGRFSVYRRTPGYLSDGMYYSNFFYTGYAIHGYDPSPTYPASHGCLRLPIDEAIDVYNWIVLGTRVDVYYGAA
;
A
#
# COMPACT_ATOMS: atom_id res chain seq x y z
N MET A 1 -29.86 27.06 31.99
CA MET A 1 -29.44 28.41 31.57
C MET A 1 -28.60 28.18 30.33
N VAL A 2 -29.21 28.19 29.17
CA VAL A 2 -29.51 29.27 28.23
C VAL A 2 -28.21 29.99 27.81
N SER A 3 -27.73 29.75 26.58
CA SER A 3 -27.98 30.65 25.48
C SER A 3 -27.53 30.08 24.14
N MET A 4 -28.45 29.98 23.23
CA MET A 4 -28.29 29.92 21.76
C MET A 4 -27.82 31.29 21.28
N LEU A 5 -26.97 31.34 20.27
CA LEU A 5 -26.96 32.47 19.31
C LEU A 5 -26.67 31.94 17.90
N ALA A 6 -27.69 32.05 17.07
CA ALA A 6 -27.64 31.92 15.61
C ALA A 6 -27.58 33.35 15.03
N LEU A 7 -26.83 33.56 13.95
CA LEU A 7 -27.02 34.65 12.96
C LEU A 7 -26.26 34.24 11.70
N ALA A 8 -26.89 33.89 10.62
CA ALA A 8 -27.59 34.65 9.56
C ALA A 8 -26.58 35.07 8.46
N ALA A 9 -26.82 34.57 7.26
CA ALA A 9 -26.24 34.97 5.97
C ALA A 9 -26.84 36.31 5.49
N PRO A 10 -26.23 36.96 4.49
CA PRO A 10 -27.04 37.61 3.49
C PRO A 10 -26.77 37.09 2.06
N ALA A 11 -27.88 37.00 1.33
CA ALA A 11 -27.99 36.91 -0.10
C ALA A 11 -28.02 38.35 -0.69
N GLY A 12 -27.66 38.44 -1.97
CA GLY A 12 -27.87 39.64 -2.78
C GLY A 12 -27.16 39.42 -4.12
N ALA A 13 -27.83 39.01 -5.14
CA ALA A 13 -28.64 39.65 -6.13
C ALA A 13 -27.80 40.41 -7.17
N SER A 14 -27.76 39.86 -8.36
CA SER A 14 -28.33 40.26 -9.64
C SER A 14 -27.96 41.66 -10.19
N ALA A 15 -27.44 41.69 -11.40
CA ALA A 15 -27.95 42.54 -12.49
C ALA A 15 -27.34 42.16 -13.85
N ALA A 16 -28.23 42.14 -14.75
CA ALA A 16 -28.19 41.89 -16.18
C ALA A 16 -27.86 43.21 -16.94
N GLY A 17 -27.59 43.08 -18.23
CA GLY A 17 -27.54 44.15 -19.23
C GLY A 17 -26.67 43.69 -20.39
N SER A 18 -27.11 43.15 -21.41
CA SER A 18 -27.93 43.50 -22.59
C SER A 18 -27.20 44.38 -23.62
N VAL A 19 -27.31 43.86 -24.82
CA VAL A 19 -27.50 44.42 -26.16
C VAL A 19 -26.36 45.07 -26.95
N GLY A 20 -26.26 44.70 -28.17
CA GLY A 20 -26.23 45.48 -29.38
C GLY A 20 -25.27 44.91 -30.43
N ALA A 21 -25.74 44.18 -31.35
CA ALA A 21 -26.31 44.47 -32.68
C ALA A 21 -25.24 44.74 -33.76
N SER A 22 -25.22 43.87 -34.72
CA SER A 22 -25.30 44.01 -36.19
C SER A 22 -24.55 45.13 -36.88
N ALA A 23 -23.81 44.77 -37.93
CA ALA A 23 -24.03 45.33 -39.25
C ALA A 23 -23.28 44.51 -40.34
N THR A 24 -24.04 44.12 -41.28
CA THR A 24 -23.89 43.67 -42.65
C THR A 24 -23.16 44.67 -43.55
N SER A 25 -22.44 44.20 -44.57
CA SER A 25 -22.55 44.68 -45.99
C SER A 25 -21.35 44.17 -46.76
N ALA A 26 -21.52 43.26 -47.69
CA ALA A 26 -21.92 43.34 -49.08
C ALA A 26 -20.77 43.62 -50.05
N ALA A 27 -20.58 42.64 -50.90
CA ALA A 27 -20.11 42.49 -52.25
C ALA A 27 -19.72 43.74 -53.08
N THR A 28 -18.70 43.54 -53.89
CA THR A 28 -18.76 43.87 -55.32
C THR A 28 -17.61 43.22 -56.13
N THR A 29 -17.97 42.44 -57.13
CA THR A 29 -17.15 42.14 -58.35
C THR A 29 -17.28 43.28 -59.32
N PRO A 30 -16.32 43.56 -60.23
CA PRO A 30 -16.52 43.27 -61.64
C PRO A 30 -15.25 42.81 -62.39
N THR A 31 -15.35 41.80 -63.15
CA THR A 31 -15.44 41.69 -64.62
C THR A 31 -14.32 42.34 -65.50
N THR A 32 -13.61 41.40 -66.21
CA THR A 32 -13.23 41.36 -67.63
C THR A 32 -12.33 42.45 -68.22
N THR A 33 -11.24 41.99 -68.87
CA THR A 33 -11.00 42.11 -70.30
C THR A 33 -9.74 41.39 -70.76
N THR A 34 -9.88 40.53 -71.75
CA THR A 34 -8.78 40.02 -72.59
C THR A 34 -8.53 41.06 -73.71
N PRO A 35 -7.32 41.22 -74.23
CA PRO A 35 -7.14 40.86 -75.67
C PRO A 35 -5.76 40.22 -76.01
N THR A 36 -5.83 39.24 -76.90
CA THR A 36 -5.13 39.00 -78.15
C THR A 36 -3.62 39.03 -78.28
N THR A 37 -3.15 37.88 -78.72
CA THR A 37 -1.87 37.46 -79.27
C THR A 37 -1.26 38.36 -80.34
N PRO A 38 0.05 38.35 -80.58
CA PRO A 38 0.55 37.74 -81.85
C PRO A 38 1.85 36.85 -81.63
N ALA A 39 2.04 36.12 -82.73
CA ALA A 39 2.86 34.96 -82.98
C ALA A 39 4.39 35.14 -82.91
N THR A 40 5.01 33.99 -82.54
CA THR A 40 6.24 33.27 -82.92
C THR A 40 7.42 34.01 -83.54
N PRO A 41 8.68 33.65 -83.19
CA PRO A 41 9.45 32.72 -84.03
C PRO A 41 10.20 31.62 -83.29
N THR A 42 10.44 30.57 -83.99
CA THR A 42 11.07 29.29 -83.78
C THR A 42 12.54 29.32 -83.46
N THR A 43 12.95 28.38 -82.52
CA THR A 43 14.12 27.49 -82.47
C THR A 43 15.44 28.05 -81.99
N PRO A 44 16.30 27.29 -81.23
CA PRO A 44 16.72 25.91 -81.50
C PRO A 44 16.74 24.95 -80.28
N THR A 45 16.65 23.69 -80.63
CA THR A 45 16.78 22.48 -79.80
C THR A 45 18.08 22.43 -79.02
N THR A 46 17.93 22.32 -77.72
CA THR A 46 19.03 21.98 -76.82
C THR A 46 18.96 20.48 -76.43
N PRO A 47 20.08 19.75 -76.30
CA PRO A 47 20.05 18.29 -76.17
C PRO A 47 19.49 17.83 -74.85
N THR A 48 18.63 16.86 -74.90
CA THR A 48 18.02 16.12 -73.73
C THR A 48 19.09 15.46 -72.86
N THR A 49 19.28 15.95 -71.68
CA THR A 49 20.01 15.24 -70.63
C THR A 49 19.21 13.99 -70.28
N PRO A 50 19.83 12.81 -70.10
CA PRO A 50 19.11 11.61 -69.69
C PRO A 50 18.60 11.75 -68.29
N THR A 51 17.28 11.74 -68.12
CA THR A 51 16.61 11.70 -66.78
C THR A 51 16.93 10.37 -66.13
N THR A 52 17.75 10.39 -65.06
CA THR A 52 17.95 9.23 -64.20
C THR A 52 16.59 8.79 -63.67
N PRO A 53 16.24 7.51 -63.71
CA PRO A 53 14.97 7.05 -63.13
C PRO A 53 14.99 7.34 -61.62
N VAL A 54 14.03 8.14 -61.17
CA VAL A 54 13.78 8.31 -59.73
C VAL A 54 13.34 6.96 -59.20
N ALA A 55 14.13 6.36 -58.33
CA ALA A 55 13.79 5.13 -57.64
C ALA A 55 12.42 5.30 -56.96
N PRO A 56 11.52 4.32 -57.02
CA PRO A 56 10.24 4.39 -56.33
C PRO A 56 10.49 4.59 -54.84
N PRO A 57 9.67 5.40 -54.14
CA PRO A 57 9.81 5.60 -52.72
C PRO A 57 9.80 4.23 -52.02
N ALA A 58 10.80 4.02 -51.13
CA ALA A 58 10.90 2.78 -50.40
C ALA A 58 9.58 2.49 -49.66
N ALA A 59 9.04 1.29 -49.82
CA ALA A 59 7.81 0.89 -49.17
C ALA A 59 7.96 1.10 -47.66
N VAL A 60 7.09 1.91 -47.07
CA VAL A 60 7.07 2.14 -45.63
C VAL A 60 6.73 0.81 -44.94
N ALA A 61 7.63 0.31 -44.09
CA ALA A 61 7.39 -0.91 -43.35
C ALA A 61 6.10 -0.78 -42.52
N PRO A 62 5.28 -1.83 -42.42
CA PRO A 62 4.06 -1.78 -41.62
C PRO A 62 4.39 -1.50 -40.14
N PRO A 63 3.51 -0.78 -39.39
CA PRO A 63 3.74 -0.46 -37.99
C PRO A 63 3.96 -1.72 -37.17
N ALA A 64 4.99 -1.73 -36.30
CA ALA A 64 5.30 -2.86 -35.42
C ALA A 64 4.22 -3.05 -34.36
N ALA A 65 3.97 -4.31 -33.95
CA ALA A 65 3.14 -4.59 -32.77
C ALA A 65 3.78 -4.01 -31.51
N GLY A 66 2.99 -3.27 -30.73
CA GLY A 66 3.44 -2.66 -29.48
C GLY A 66 2.88 -3.38 -28.27
N HIS A 67 3.71 -3.57 -27.24
CA HIS A 67 3.31 -4.09 -25.94
C HIS A 67 3.54 -3.02 -24.87
N LEU A 68 2.51 -2.74 -24.07
CA LEU A 68 2.58 -1.80 -22.96
C LEU A 68 2.20 -2.55 -21.66
N ARG A 69 3.06 -2.45 -20.65
CA ARG A 69 2.81 -2.99 -19.31
C ARG A 69 2.99 -1.89 -18.28
N ILE A 70 2.18 -1.94 -17.23
CA ILE A 70 2.29 -1.05 -16.07
C ILE A 70 2.30 -1.86 -14.77
N SER A 71 3.03 -1.35 -13.77
CA SER A 71 3.05 -1.86 -12.40
C SER A 71 2.94 -0.70 -11.42
N LEU A 72 2.45 -1.00 -10.22
CA LEU A 72 2.19 0.00 -9.19
C LEU A 72 2.98 -0.36 -7.93
N ASP A 73 3.84 0.58 -7.49
CA ASP A 73 4.58 0.47 -6.22
C ASP A 73 3.92 1.35 -5.14
N GLY A 74 4.15 1.02 -3.87
CA GLY A 74 3.59 1.75 -2.73
C GLY A 74 2.22 1.24 -2.30
N VAL A 75 1.79 0.10 -2.83
CA VAL A 75 0.56 -0.60 -2.46
C VAL A 75 0.86 -1.84 -1.61
N PHE A 76 -0.15 -2.32 -0.91
CA PHE A 76 -0.15 -3.54 -0.12
C PHE A 76 -1.22 -4.49 -0.65
N GLY A 77 -0.87 -5.77 -0.77
CA GLY A 77 -1.84 -6.81 -1.12
C GLY A 77 -2.70 -7.16 0.11
N VAL A 78 -4.00 -6.96 0.01
CA VAL A 78 -5.00 -7.33 1.03
C VAL A 78 -6.19 -7.94 0.30
N ASP A 79 -6.58 -9.16 0.63
CA ASP A 79 -7.73 -9.86 0.02
C ASP A 79 -7.75 -9.79 -1.52
N SER A 80 -6.59 -10.05 -2.14
CA SER A 80 -6.40 -9.97 -3.60
C SER A 80 -6.58 -8.57 -4.20
N ARG A 81 -6.59 -7.52 -3.37
CA ARG A 81 -6.70 -6.10 -3.77
C ARG A 81 -5.41 -5.35 -3.47
N ASN A 82 -5.09 -4.36 -4.27
CA ASN A 82 -4.04 -3.40 -3.95
C ASN A 82 -4.65 -2.32 -3.06
N VAL A 83 -4.11 -2.13 -1.87
CA VAL A 83 -4.59 -1.16 -0.89
C VAL A 83 -3.47 -0.19 -0.53
N THR A 84 -3.80 1.06 -0.31
CA THR A 84 -2.89 2.07 0.25
C THR A 84 -3.69 3.05 1.12
N VAL A 85 -2.99 3.93 1.83
CA VAL A 85 -3.64 4.97 2.65
C VAL A 85 -3.61 6.32 1.94
N THR A 86 -4.54 7.22 2.33
CA THR A 86 -4.57 8.59 1.83
C THR A 86 -3.22 9.29 2.03
N SER A 87 -2.89 10.17 1.09
CA SER A 87 -1.65 10.98 1.05
C SER A 87 -0.34 10.19 0.92
N ARG A 88 -0.37 8.85 0.92
CA ARG A 88 0.80 8.04 0.62
C ARG A 88 1.15 8.14 -0.85
N ALA A 89 2.43 8.37 -1.16
CA ALA A 89 2.93 8.41 -2.52
C ALA A 89 2.87 7.01 -3.16
N LEU A 90 2.28 6.94 -4.34
CA LEU A 90 2.26 5.79 -5.23
C LEU A 90 3.18 6.07 -6.42
N ARG A 91 3.84 5.04 -6.93
CA ARG A 91 4.66 5.13 -8.14
C ARG A 91 4.11 4.17 -9.19
N LEU A 92 3.69 4.72 -10.33
CA LEU A 92 3.35 3.94 -11.51
C LEU A 92 4.59 3.82 -12.40
N ASN A 93 5.02 2.61 -12.67
CA ASN A 93 6.06 2.31 -13.63
C ASN A 93 5.45 1.71 -14.87
N GLY A 94 6.00 2.04 -16.05
CA GLY A 94 5.54 1.49 -17.31
C GLY A 94 6.70 1.12 -18.22
N VAL A 95 6.48 0.07 -19.03
CA VAL A 95 7.42 -0.43 -20.04
C VAL A 95 6.67 -0.64 -21.36
N ALA A 96 7.20 -0.06 -22.43
CA ALA A 96 6.71 -0.26 -23.79
C ALA A 96 7.79 -0.91 -24.68
N THR A 97 7.42 -1.92 -25.45
CA THR A 97 8.29 -2.62 -26.40
C THR A 97 7.62 -2.75 -27.76
N PRO A 98 8.38 -2.58 -28.87
CA PRO A 98 9.74 -2.04 -28.95
C PRO A 98 9.79 -0.54 -28.62
N PHE A 99 10.98 -0.02 -28.30
CA PHE A 99 11.18 1.42 -28.15
C PHE A 99 11.23 2.11 -29.52
N VAL A 100 10.45 3.17 -29.66
CA VAL A 100 10.51 4.07 -30.83
C VAL A 100 10.78 5.50 -30.31
N PRO A 101 11.77 6.23 -30.85
CA PRO A 101 12.02 7.60 -30.44
C PRO A 101 10.79 8.50 -30.54
N GLY A 102 10.58 9.35 -29.53
CA GLY A 102 9.45 10.29 -29.50
C GLY A 102 8.13 9.69 -28.99
N GLN A 103 8.08 8.40 -28.63
CA GLN A 103 6.89 7.77 -28.09
C GLN A 103 6.41 8.45 -26.80
N VAL A 104 5.08 8.55 -26.67
CA VAL A 104 4.39 9.02 -25.47
C VAL A 104 3.34 8.00 -25.05
N VAL A 105 3.09 7.96 -23.76
CA VAL A 105 2.01 7.18 -23.14
C VAL A 105 1.10 8.14 -22.41
N VAL A 106 -0.20 8.02 -22.62
CA VAL A 106 -1.21 8.74 -21.87
C VAL A 106 -1.67 7.85 -20.72
N VAL A 107 -1.51 8.34 -19.51
CA VAL A 107 -1.96 7.68 -18.28
C VAL A 107 -3.20 8.39 -17.78
N HIS A 108 -4.27 7.64 -17.53
CA HIS A 108 -5.47 8.12 -16.89
C HIS A 108 -5.65 7.46 -15.53
N ILE A 109 -5.91 8.26 -14.52
CA ILE A 109 -6.30 7.83 -13.18
C ILE A 109 -7.74 8.28 -12.96
N SER A 110 -8.64 7.34 -12.72
CA SER A 110 -10.07 7.60 -12.53
C SER A 110 -10.59 7.00 -11.23
N SER A 111 -11.64 7.60 -10.68
CA SER A 111 -12.44 7.06 -9.58
C SER A 111 -13.87 6.85 -10.10
N GLY A 112 -14.24 5.60 -10.30
CA GLY A 112 -15.45 5.26 -11.05
C GLY A 112 -15.41 5.87 -12.46
N ARG A 113 -16.42 6.69 -12.80
CA ARG A 113 -16.50 7.39 -14.11
C ARG A 113 -15.77 8.74 -14.12
N ARG A 114 -15.32 9.26 -12.98
CA ARG A 114 -14.67 10.56 -12.89
C ARG A 114 -13.17 10.42 -13.16
N LEU A 115 -12.67 11.17 -14.16
CA LEU A 115 -11.25 11.33 -14.37
C LEU A 115 -10.65 12.20 -13.25
N VAL A 116 -9.68 11.65 -12.51
CA VAL A 116 -8.98 12.34 -11.42
C VAL A 116 -7.72 13.01 -11.94
N LYS A 117 -6.96 12.31 -12.79
CA LYS A 117 -5.72 12.82 -13.39
C LYS A 117 -5.52 12.23 -14.77
N SER A 118 -5.02 13.05 -15.69
CA SER A 118 -4.50 12.61 -16.98
C SER A 118 -3.10 13.18 -17.16
N GLU A 119 -2.16 12.33 -17.58
CA GLU A 119 -0.77 12.73 -17.78
C GLU A 119 -0.21 12.08 -19.03
N THR A 120 0.45 12.89 -19.88
CA THR A 120 1.17 12.40 -21.05
C THR A 120 2.65 12.33 -20.73
N VAL A 121 3.23 11.15 -20.81
CA VAL A 121 4.60 10.85 -20.40
C VAL A 121 5.42 10.40 -21.59
N LYS A 122 6.60 11.00 -21.77
CA LYS A 122 7.58 10.54 -22.76
C LYS A 122 8.26 9.27 -22.28
N LEU A 123 8.46 8.31 -23.18
CA LEU A 123 9.24 7.12 -22.90
C LEU A 123 10.74 7.42 -22.95
N LEU A 124 11.43 6.99 -21.90
CA LEU A 124 12.89 7.02 -21.82
C LEU A 124 13.44 5.71 -22.39
N ARG A 125 14.48 5.79 -23.22
CA ARG A 125 15.12 4.61 -23.82
C ARG A 125 15.89 3.80 -22.75
N SER A 126 15.71 2.48 -22.73
CA SER A 126 16.53 1.60 -21.92
C SER A 126 17.99 1.56 -22.36
N ARG A 127 18.92 1.16 -21.49
CA ARG A 127 20.35 1.07 -21.83
C ARG A 127 20.62 0.19 -23.06
N GLY A 128 19.88 -0.93 -23.19
CA GLY A 128 19.97 -1.83 -24.34
C GLY A 128 19.18 -1.38 -25.56
N GLY A 129 18.42 -0.28 -25.49
CA GLY A 129 17.66 0.30 -26.59
C GLY A 129 16.44 -0.48 -27.04
N THR A 130 16.11 -1.62 -26.42
CA THR A 130 15.05 -2.55 -26.84
C THR A 130 13.66 -2.15 -26.37
N TYR A 131 13.55 -1.43 -25.26
CA TYR A 131 12.29 -0.95 -24.68
C TYR A 131 12.37 0.49 -24.21
N GLY A 132 11.22 1.13 -24.13
CA GLY A 132 11.03 2.40 -23.45
C GLY A 132 10.43 2.21 -22.07
N HIS A 133 10.75 3.11 -21.12
CA HIS A 133 10.18 3.08 -19.79
C HIS A 133 9.77 4.47 -19.33
N PHE A 134 8.85 4.51 -18.36
CA PHE A 134 8.45 5.74 -17.68
C PHE A 134 8.13 5.44 -16.22
N SER A 135 8.15 6.48 -15.39
CA SER A 135 7.71 6.42 -14.00
C SER A 135 7.05 7.74 -13.63
N ILE A 136 5.87 7.67 -13.02
CA ILE A 136 5.16 8.83 -12.47
C ILE A 136 4.81 8.59 -11.01
N GLN A 137 4.75 9.68 -10.25
CA GLN A 137 4.29 9.65 -8.86
C GLN A 137 2.95 10.36 -8.74
N PHE A 138 2.09 9.83 -7.88
CA PHE A 138 0.83 10.45 -7.52
C PHE A 138 0.40 10.01 -6.12
N SER A 139 -0.56 10.70 -5.54
CA SER A 139 -1.23 10.32 -4.29
C SER A 139 -2.69 10.74 -4.36
N SER A 140 -3.52 10.22 -3.47
CA SER A 140 -4.88 10.70 -3.27
C SER A 140 -5.02 11.25 -1.86
N GLY A 141 -5.49 12.47 -1.72
CA GLY A 141 -5.75 13.12 -0.43
C GLY A 141 -7.03 12.62 0.25
N SER A 142 -7.86 11.86 -0.45
CA SER A 142 -9.11 11.29 0.07
C SER A 142 -9.23 9.81 -0.28
N ALA A 143 -10.05 9.09 0.49
CA ALA A 143 -10.38 7.70 0.22
C ALA A 143 -11.08 7.57 -1.14
N ALA A 144 -10.67 6.60 -1.96
CA ALA A 144 -11.17 6.39 -3.31
C ALA A 144 -10.80 5.01 -3.86
N ASN A 145 -11.63 4.47 -4.74
CA ASN A 145 -11.26 3.32 -5.56
C ASN A 145 -10.74 3.85 -6.89
N LEU A 146 -9.44 3.76 -7.10
CA LEU A 146 -8.78 4.28 -8.30
C LEU A 146 -8.56 3.17 -9.32
N THR A 147 -8.78 3.51 -10.59
CA THR A 147 -8.41 2.68 -11.74
C THR A 147 -7.40 3.45 -12.57
N ILE A 148 -6.26 2.83 -12.82
CA ILE A 148 -5.16 3.39 -13.60
C ILE A 148 -5.10 2.66 -14.93
N THR A 149 -5.14 3.40 -16.02
CA THR A 149 -4.98 2.89 -17.39
C THR A 149 -3.84 3.63 -18.09
N ALA A 150 -3.16 2.95 -19.01
CA ALA A 150 -2.11 3.55 -19.81
C ALA A 150 -2.27 3.13 -21.27
N VAL A 151 -2.15 4.09 -22.16
CA VAL A 151 -2.35 3.90 -23.61
C VAL A 151 -1.21 4.57 -24.36
N HIS A 152 -0.57 3.83 -25.24
CA HIS A 152 0.24 4.34 -26.34
C HIS A 152 -0.65 4.46 -27.57
N ALA A 153 -0.81 5.65 -28.11
CA ALA A 153 -1.57 5.87 -29.37
C ALA A 153 -0.83 5.26 -30.55
N ALA A 154 -1.57 4.90 -31.59
CA ALA A 154 -0.96 4.46 -32.86
C ALA A 154 -0.09 5.56 -33.47
N THR A 155 1.07 5.17 -33.99
CA THR A 155 1.99 6.01 -34.77
C THR A 155 2.29 5.34 -36.11
N PRO A 156 2.91 6.03 -37.08
CA PRO A 156 3.33 5.39 -38.30
C PRO A 156 4.27 4.19 -38.13
N GLN A 157 4.99 4.13 -36.98
CA GLN A 157 5.98 3.09 -36.67
C GLN A 157 5.45 1.99 -35.77
N GLN A 158 4.34 2.24 -35.02
CA GLN A 158 3.83 1.28 -34.03
C GLN A 158 2.31 1.35 -33.91
N VAL A 159 1.66 0.20 -33.79
CA VAL A 159 0.22 0.13 -33.54
C VAL A 159 -0.10 0.56 -32.11
N ARG A 160 -1.37 0.94 -31.89
CA ARG A 160 -1.87 1.28 -30.53
C ARG A 160 -1.64 0.13 -29.55
N ALA A 161 -1.13 0.45 -28.37
CA ALA A 161 -0.95 -0.49 -27.26
C ALA A 161 -1.68 0.00 -26.01
N VAL A 162 -2.33 -0.92 -25.31
CA VAL A 162 -3.05 -0.65 -24.05
C VAL A 162 -2.52 -1.60 -22.98
N ALA A 163 -2.15 -1.05 -21.84
CA ALA A 163 -1.77 -1.86 -20.69
C ALA A 163 -3.00 -2.44 -19.97
N ALA A 164 -2.83 -3.59 -19.34
CA ALA A 164 -3.81 -4.07 -18.37
C ALA A 164 -3.97 -3.04 -17.25
N SER A 165 -5.22 -2.70 -16.91
CA SER A 165 -5.51 -1.69 -15.90
C SER A 165 -5.05 -2.15 -14.51
N GLN A 166 -4.58 -1.20 -13.71
CA GLN A 166 -4.30 -1.40 -12.29
C GLN A 166 -5.41 -0.77 -11.46
N LYS A 167 -5.82 -1.47 -10.39
CA LYS A 167 -6.80 -0.95 -9.43
C LYS A 167 -6.13 -0.79 -8.08
N VAL A 168 -6.49 0.25 -7.34
CA VAL A 168 -6.01 0.49 -5.98
C VAL A 168 -7.12 1.13 -5.14
N ASP A 169 -7.31 0.58 -3.95
CA ASP A 169 -8.19 1.15 -2.93
C ASP A 169 -7.37 2.05 -2.02
N VAL A 170 -7.67 3.32 -2.06
CA VAL A 170 -7.11 4.31 -1.15
C VAL A 170 -8.05 4.45 0.04
N VAL A 171 -7.58 4.09 1.24
CA VAL A 171 -8.38 4.11 2.46
C VAL A 171 -7.93 5.20 3.42
N ALA A 172 -8.85 5.77 4.18
CA ALA A 172 -8.51 6.70 5.26
C ALA A 172 -7.84 5.91 6.41
N PRO A 173 -6.70 6.39 6.96
CA PRO A 173 -5.98 5.69 8.02
C PRO A 173 -6.61 5.96 9.41
N VAL A 174 -7.90 5.63 9.55
CA VAL A 174 -8.67 5.84 10.78
C VAL A 174 -9.39 4.55 11.16
N ALA A 175 -9.05 4.00 12.30
CA ALA A 175 -9.74 2.88 12.95
C ALA A 175 -9.44 2.86 14.45
N GLY A 176 -10.31 2.20 15.20
CA GLY A 176 -10.15 1.94 16.62
C GLY A 176 -10.99 0.73 17.05
N PRO A 177 -11.03 0.38 18.33
CA PRO A 177 -11.82 -0.74 18.83
C PRO A 177 -13.27 -0.71 18.33
N GLY A 178 -13.74 -1.84 17.78
CA GLY A 178 -15.06 -1.99 17.17
C GLY A 178 -15.16 -1.52 15.70
N SER A 179 -14.15 -0.89 15.14
CA SER A 179 -14.11 -0.54 13.70
C SER A 179 -14.00 -1.79 12.84
N SER A 180 -14.47 -1.71 11.59
CA SER A 180 -14.28 -2.76 10.60
C SER A 180 -14.01 -2.19 9.20
N GLY A 181 -13.51 -3.03 8.30
CA GLY A 181 -13.32 -2.71 6.88
C GLY A 181 -11.86 -2.72 6.42
N MET A 182 -11.65 -2.27 5.19
CA MET A 182 -10.39 -2.46 4.44
C MET A 182 -9.15 -1.86 5.12
N PHE A 183 -9.29 -0.76 5.87
CA PHE A 183 -8.15 -0.22 6.61
C PHE A 183 -7.76 -1.14 7.79
N VAL A 184 -8.74 -1.75 8.48
CA VAL A 184 -8.47 -2.74 9.53
C VAL A 184 -7.80 -3.97 8.93
N SER A 185 -8.34 -4.51 7.81
CA SER A 185 -7.70 -5.62 7.09
C SER A 185 -6.26 -5.30 6.69
N LEU A 186 -5.98 -4.08 6.23
CA LEU A 186 -4.61 -3.63 5.93
C LEU A 186 -3.72 -3.68 7.19
N ILE A 187 -4.18 -3.15 8.32
CA ILE A 187 -3.41 -3.15 9.58
C ILE A 187 -3.15 -4.58 10.07
N GLN A 188 -4.19 -5.44 10.05
CA GLN A 188 -4.05 -6.86 10.40
C GLN A 188 -3.04 -7.56 9.48
N SER A 189 -3.11 -7.34 8.17
CA SER A 189 -2.15 -7.88 7.20
C SER A 189 -0.71 -7.41 7.48
N ARG A 190 -0.53 -6.15 7.90
CA ARG A 190 0.80 -5.61 8.22
C ARG A 190 1.33 -6.14 9.56
N LEU A 191 0.47 -6.32 10.56
CA LEU A 191 0.83 -6.96 11.82
C LEU A 191 1.21 -8.43 11.61
N ALA A 192 0.42 -9.17 10.84
CA ALA A 192 0.72 -10.57 10.51
C ALA A 192 2.04 -10.72 9.72
N ALA A 193 2.35 -9.78 8.82
CA ALA A 193 3.62 -9.77 8.08
C ALA A 193 4.86 -9.52 8.97
N LEU A 194 4.65 -9.05 10.22
CA LEU A 194 5.65 -8.88 11.26
C LEU A 194 5.52 -9.95 12.35
N ASP A 195 4.79 -11.02 12.08
CA ASP A 195 4.57 -12.19 12.94
C ASP A 195 3.77 -11.90 14.23
N TYR A 196 3.01 -10.80 14.33
CA TYR A 196 2.08 -10.61 15.45
C TYR A 196 0.87 -11.53 15.33
N ALA A 197 0.43 -12.07 16.48
CA ALA A 197 -0.80 -12.86 16.55
C ALA A 197 -2.00 -11.95 16.28
N VAL A 198 -2.65 -12.11 15.14
CA VAL A 198 -3.77 -11.27 14.72
C VAL A 198 -4.67 -12.01 13.73
N PRO A 199 -6.00 -11.89 13.84
CA PRO A 199 -6.92 -12.41 12.83
C PRO A 199 -6.79 -11.64 11.50
N GLN A 200 -7.39 -12.14 10.43
CA GLN A 200 -7.41 -11.51 9.11
C GLN A 200 -8.86 -11.34 8.65
N ASP A 201 -9.72 -10.79 9.49
CA ASP A 201 -11.16 -10.70 9.33
C ASP A 201 -11.68 -9.27 9.05
N GLY A 202 -10.78 -8.28 9.14
CA GLY A 202 -11.13 -6.87 8.94
C GLY A 202 -11.93 -6.26 10.09
N VAL A 203 -11.94 -6.87 11.27
CA VAL A 203 -12.61 -6.36 12.48
C VAL A 203 -11.56 -5.98 13.53
N TYR A 204 -11.66 -4.78 14.08
CA TYR A 204 -10.80 -4.32 15.17
C TYR A 204 -11.36 -4.82 16.51
N ASP A 205 -11.30 -6.12 16.68
CA ASP A 205 -11.72 -6.86 17.86
C ASP A 205 -10.65 -6.86 18.96
N GLU A 206 -10.82 -7.64 20.02
CA GLU A 206 -9.89 -7.75 21.13
C GLU A 206 -8.55 -8.39 20.71
N LEU A 207 -8.56 -9.39 19.81
CA LEU A 207 -7.33 -9.98 19.29
C LEU A 207 -6.51 -8.97 18.46
N THR A 208 -7.16 -8.13 17.66
CA THR A 208 -6.51 -7.05 16.95
C THR A 208 -5.96 -5.99 17.90
N GLN A 209 -6.68 -5.65 18.97
CA GLN A 209 -6.20 -4.76 20.03
C GLN A 209 -4.93 -5.33 20.71
N ASN A 210 -4.93 -6.61 21.02
CA ASN A 210 -3.78 -7.30 21.63
C ASN A 210 -2.56 -7.30 20.71
N ALA A 211 -2.75 -7.53 19.41
CA ALA A 211 -1.68 -7.44 18.43
C ALA A 211 -1.08 -6.02 18.32
N VAL A 212 -1.92 -4.98 18.33
CA VAL A 212 -1.48 -3.58 18.37
C VAL A 212 -0.74 -3.28 19.67
N LEU A 213 -1.22 -3.78 20.80
CA LEU A 213 -0.53 -3.67 22.09
C LEU A 213 0.85 -4.35 22.05
N ALA A 214 0.95 -5.58 21.53
CA ALA A 214 2.23 -6.29 21.36
C ALA A 214 3.19 -5.50 20.47
N TYR A 215 2.70 -4.96 19.36
CA TYR A 215 3.49 -4.12 18.47
C TYR A 215 4.03 -2.87 19.18
N ARG A 216 3.19 -2.17 19.95
CA ARG A 216 3.62 -1.00 20.74
C ARG A 216 4.64 -1.36 21.81
N LYS A 217 4.50 -2.52 22.44
CA LYS A 217 5.45 -3.06 23.42
C LYS A 217 6.82 -3.31 22.80
N VAL A 218 6.90 -4.02 21.68
CA VAL A 218 8.15 -4.26 20.92
C VAL A 218 8.80 -2.94 20.46
N ARG A 219 7.99 -1.89 20.24
CA ARG A 219 8.49 -0.56 19.86
C ARG A 219 8.84 0.35 21.04
N ASN A 220 8.70 -0.14 22.27
CA ASN A 220 8.85 0.63 23.50
C ASN A 220 7.99 1.92 23.49
N TRP A 221 6.76 1.82 23.01
CA TRP A 221 5.78 2.90 22.94
C TRP A 221 4.74 2.79 24.06
N PRO A 222 3.91 3.82 24.29
CA PRO A 222 2.83 3.74 25.28
C PRO A 222 1.95 2.50 25.07
N ARG A 223 1.71 1.76 26.15
CA ARG A 223 1.01 0.45 26.17
C ARG A 223 -0.50 0.64 26.12
N ILE A 224 -1.01 1.07 24.97
CA ILE A 224 -2.42 1.34 24.69
C ILE A 224 -2.86 0.58 23.44
N PHE A 225 -4.17 0.48 23.22
CA PHE A 225 -4.77 -0.34 22.15
C PHE A 225 -5.10 0.45 20.87
N THR A 226 -4.69 1.70 20.76
CA THR A 226 -5.09 2.59 19.67
C THR A 226 -4.06 2.65 18.53
N LEU A 227 -4.56 2.90 17.32
CA LEU A 227 -3.75 3.22 16.14
C LEU A 227 -3.55 4.73 16.08
N ASP A 228 -2.33 5.18 16.28
CA ASP A 228 -1.91 6.54 15.93
C ASP A 228 -1.07 6.53 14.64
N SER A 229 -0.69 7.72 14.17
CA SER A 229 0.11 7.85 12.96
C SER A 229 1.48 7.16 13.04
N ALA A 230 2.06 7.07 14.25
CA ALA A 230 3.34 6.39 14.46
C ALA A 230 3.19 4.87 14.26
N VAL A 231 2.15 4.25 14.83
CA VAL A 231 1.82 2.83 14.63
C VAL A 231 1.55 2.55 13.16
N VAL A 232 0.67 3.34 12.53
CA VAL A 232 0.33 3.16 11.11
C VAL A 232 1.57 3.26 10.23
N ASN A 233 2.37 4.31 10.38
CA ASN A 233 3.59 4.49 9.58
C ASN A 233 4.61 3.37 9.83
N GLY A 234 4.80 2.95 11.07
CA GLY A 234 5.70 1.85 11.42
C GLY A 234 5.28 0.53 10.74
N LEU A 235 4.01 0.18 10.81
CA LEU A 235 3.44 -1.01 10.15
C LEU A 235 3.58 -0.94 8.62
N LEU A 236 3.27 0.21 8.02
CA LEU A 236 3.38 0.40 6.56
C LEU A 236 4.83 0.43 6.06
N THR A 237 5.81 0.67 6.92
CA THR A 237 7.23 0.60 6.60
C THR A 237 7.88 -0.73 6.99
N GLY A 238 7.14 -1.62 7.68
CA GLY A 238 7.61 -2.96 8.03
C GLY A 238 8.66 -2.98 9.14
N VAL A 239 8.65 -1.99 10.04
CA VAL A 239 9.52 -1.96 11.21
C VAL A 239 8.79 -2.51 12.44
N GLY A 240 9.53 -3.03 13.44
CA GLY A 240 8.95 -3.55 14.68
C GLY A 240 8.90 -5.07 14.73
N THR A 241 9.92 -5.74 14.19
CA THR A 241 10.11 -7.19 14.33
C THR A 241 10.66 -7.53 15.71
N PHE A 242 10.24 -8.67 16.25
CA PHE A 242 10.83 -9.22 17.49
C PHE A 242 12.30 -9.63 17.22
N GLN A 243 13.19 -9.31 18.17
CA GLN A 243 14.60 -9.64 18.08
C GLN A 243 14.89 -10.96 18.79
N VAL A 244 15.06 -12.04 18.01
CA VAL A 244 15.36 -13.36 18.54
C VAL A 244 16.74 -13.37 19.20
N ARG A 245 16.79 -13.71 20.48
CA ARG A 245 18.02 -13.75 21.29
C ARG A 245 18.74 -15.08 21.20
N TYR A 246 17.99 -16.19 21.08
CA TYR A 246 18.54 -17.54 21.08
C TYR A 246 18.26 -18.33 19.79
N PRO A 247 18.75 -17.90 18.63
CA PRO A 247 18.39 -18.47 17.33
C PRO A 247 18.87 -19.90 17.10
N LYS A 248 19.68 -20.46 18.02
CA LYS A 248 20.20 -21.83 17.96
C LYS A 248 19.36 -22.84 18.72
N ASP A 249 18.32 -22.43 19.43
CA ASP A 249 17.58 -23.31 20.36
C ASP A 249 16.47 -24.13 19.67
N GLY A 250 16.35 -24.09 18.35
CA GLY A 250 15.27 -24.79 17.65
C GLY A 250 13.90 -24.22 18.03
N ARG A 251 12.93 -25.12 18.39
CA ARG A 251 11.60 -24.69 18.86
C ARG A 251 11.66 -24.26 20.30
N HIS A 252 11.40 -22.98 20.56
CA HIS A 252 11.47 -22.38 21.88
C HIS A 252 10.54 -21.16 22.02
N VAL A 253 10.37 -20.72 23.26
CA VAL A 253 9.64 -19.50 23.62
C VAL A 253 10.63 -18.50 24.18
N GLU A 254 10.60 -17.29 23.74
CA GLU A 254 11.29 -16.16 24.35
C GLU A 254 10.30 -15.20 25.00
N ALA A 255 10.53 -14.87 26.27
CA ALA A 255 9.77 -13.88 27.01
C ALA A 255 10.67 -12.69 27.37
N ASP A 256 10.49 -11.58 26.69
CA ASP A 256 11.17 -10.32 26.98
C ASP A 256 10.36 -9.53 28.01
N LEU A 257 10.90 -9.43 29.22
CA LEU A 257 10.25 -8.74 30.34
C LEU A 257 10.40 -7.22 30.27
N THR A 258 11.34 -6.69 29.46
CA THR A 258 11.43 -5.24 29.20
C THR A 258 10.25 -4.80 28.33
N ASP A 259 10.05 -5.49 27.24
CA ASP A 259 8.97 -5.21 26.30
C ASP A 259 7.62 -5.75 26.76
N GLN A 260 7.62 -6.71 27.71
CA GLN A 260 6.41 -7.42 28.14
C GLN A 260 5.76 -8.15 26.95
N THR A 261 6.57 -8.88 26.19
CA THR A 261 6.16 -9.67 25.03
C THR A 261 6.68 -11.09 25.13
N LEU A 262 5.98 -12.01 24.48
CA LEU A 262 6.33 -13.40 24.33
C LEU A 262 6.31 -13.75 22.85
N ALA A 263 7.36 -14.42 22.38
CA ALA A 263 7.44 -14.92 21.02
C ALA A 263 7.54 -16.43 20.98
N LEU A 264 6.80 -17.06 20.08
CA LEU A 264 6.94 -18.46 19.70
C LEU A 264 7.94 -18.53 18.53
N ILE A 265 9.01 -19.32 18.66
CA ILE A 265 10.17 -19.25 17.74
C ILE A 265 10.60 -20.67 17.33
N ASN A 266 11.06 -20.79 16.09
CA ASN A 266 11.76 -21.99 15.63
C ASN A 266 13.08 -21.57 14.95
N GLY A 267 14.20 -21.82 15.63
CA GLY A 267 15.50 -21.29 15.22
C GLY A 267 15.53 -19.77 15.25
N SER A 268 15.79 -19.13 14.13
CA SER A 268 15.75 -17.66 13.97
C SER A 268 14.39 -17.15 13.50
N LYS A 269 13.44 -18.04 13.22
CA LYS A 269 12.13 -17.65 12.67
C LYS A 269 11.11 -17.50 13.78
N VAL A 270 10.58 -16.29 13.93
CA VAL A 270 9.40 -16.01 14.76
C VAL A 270 8.17 -16.61 14.09
N TYR A 271 7.35 -17.28 14.89
CA TYR A 271 6.07 -17.82 14.46
C TYR A 271 4.92 -16.88 14.85
N ARG A 272 4.92 -16.42 16.12
CA ARG A 272 3.91 -15.49 16.64
C ARG A 272 4.48 -14.67 17.79
N ILE A 273 4.01 -13.42 17.91
CA ILE A 273 4.33 -12.49 18.98
C ILE A 273 3.04 -12.14 19.72
N TYR A 274 3.09 -12.18 21.07
CA TYR A 274 1.97 -11.91 21.96
C TYR A 274 2.33 -10.87 23.01
N PRO A 275 1.39 -10.04 23.47
CA PRO A 275 1.59 -9.24 24.66
C PRO A 275 1.49 -10.14 25.91
N ILE A 276 2.29 -9.85 26.94
CA ILE A 276 2.17 -10.52 28.22
C ILE A 276 2.09 -9.53 29.37
N SER A 277 1.66 -10.04 30.55
CA SER A 277 1.83 -9.39 31.85
C SER A 277 2.65 -10.32 32.75
N SER A 278 3.91 -9.95 33.03
CA SER A 278 4.82 -10.71 33.89
C SER A 278 4.62 -10.41 35.39
N GLY A 279 5.47 -10.98 36.24
CA GLY A 279 5.46 -10.73 37.65
C GLY A 279 5.64 -9.27 38.02
N LYS A 280 4.84 -8.80 39.00
CA LYS A 280 5.00 -7.46 39.61
C LYS A 280 6.32 -7.36 40.37
N PRO A 281 6.82 -6.14 40.72
CA PRO A 281 8.11 -5.98 41.40
C PRO A 281 8.25 -6.75 42.71
N SER A 282 7.16 -6.96 43.45
CA SER A 282 7.18 -7.74 44.71
C SER A 282 7.18 -9.25 44.50
N THR A 283 6.84 -9.74 43.32
CA THR A 283 6.83 -11.16 42.93
C THR A 283 7.30 -11.31 41.51
N PRO A 284 8.59 -11.03 41.21
CA PRO A 284 9.09 -10.98 39.84
C PRO A 284 9.08 -12.35 39.17
N THR A 285 8.94 -12.36 37.85
CA THR A 285 9.16 -13.58 37.10
C THR A 285 10.62 -13.99 37.13
N VAL A 286 10.88 -15.29 37.35
CA VAL A 286 12.23 -15.85 37.36
C VAL A 286 12.91 -15.67 36.01
N LEU A 287 14.17 -15.23 36.02
CA LEU A 287 15.01 -15.12 34.83
C LEU A 287 15.79 -16.43 34.61
N GLY A 288 15.99 -16.78 33.36
CA GLY A 288 16.81 -17.95 33.02
C GLY A 288 16.24 -18.72 31.83
N ARG A 289 16.76 -19.94 31.70
CA ARG A 289 16.46 -20.83 30.60
C ARG A 289 15.85 -22.13 31.17
N PHE A 290 14.58 -22.32 30.90
CA PHE A 290 13.77 -23.40 31.47
C PHE A 290 13.23 -24.31 30.38
N SER A 291 12.50 -25.37 30.78
CA SER A 291 11.75 -26.23 29.87
C SER A 291 10.37 -26.51 30.46
N VAL A 292 9.37 -26.57 29.59
CA VAL A 292 8.00 -26.90 29.98
C VAL A 292 7.97 -28.32 30.52
N TYR A 293 7.64 -28.50 31.80
CA TYR A 293 7.61 -29.81 32.45
C TYR A 293 6.20 -30.33 32.73
N ARG A 294 5.19 -29.46 32.72
CA ARG A 294 3.77 -29.82 32.92
C ARG A 294 2.88 -28.92 32.09
N ARG A 295 1.82 -29.50 31.56
CA ARG A 295 0.79 -28.76 30.80
C ARG A 295 -0.58 -29.14 31.36
N THR A 296 -1.45 -28.14 31.55
CA THR A 296 -2.80 -28.34 32.07
C THR A 296 -3.81 -27.59 31.22
N PRO A 297 -4.72 -28.30 30.52
CA PRO A 297 -5.76 -27.65 29.73
C PRO A 297 -6.88 -27.13 30.62
N GLY A 298 -7.67 -26.17 30.09
CA GLY A 298 -8.80 -25.57 30.78
C GLY A 298 -8.42 -24.67 31.95
N TYR A 299 -9.38 -24.38 32.81
CA TYR A 299 -9.20 -23.54 34.00
C TYR A 299 -8.65 -24.32 35.17
N LEU A 300 -7.73 -23.71 35.89
CA LEU A 300 -7.34 -24.07 37.24
C LEU A 300 -8.15 -23.25 38.27
N SER A 301 -8.19 -23.71 39.50
CA SER A 301 -8.95 -23.09 40.62
C SER A 301 -8.51 -21.65 40.93
N ASP A 302 -7.28 -21.29 40.56
CA ASP A 302 -6.69 -19.95 40.72
C ASP A 302 -6.89 -19.03 39.50
N GLY A 303 -7.71 -19.44 38.53
CA GLY A 303 -8.05 -18.67 37.36
C GLY A 303 -7.06 -18.79 36.20
N MET A 304 -6.00 -19.57 36.32
CA MET A 304 -5.07 -19.83 35.21
C MET A 304 -5.74 -20.67 34.13
N TYR A 305 -5.63 -20.25 32.86
CA TYR A 305 -6.28 -20.89 31.72
C TYR A 305 -5.26 -21.42 30.71
N TYR A 306 -5.35 -22.71 30.39
CA TYR A 306 -4.42 -23.41 29.46
C TYR A 306 -2.94 -23.20 29.82
N SER A 307 -2.52 -23.76 30.96
CA SER A 307 -1.24 -23.49 31.61
C SER A 307 -0.10 -24.39 31.13
N ASN A 308 1.04 -23.77 30.78
CA ASN A 308 2.31 -24.42 30.44
C ASN A 308 3.34 -24.09 31.55
N PHE A 309 3.56 -24.98 32.48
CA PHE A 309 4.46 -24.78 33.63
C PHE A 309 5.91 -24.99 33.21
N PHE A 310 6.79 -24.03 33.47
CA PHE A 310 8.19 -24.05 33.08
C PHE A 310 9.18 -24.00 34.27
N TYR A 311 8.74 -23.51 35.44
CA TYR A 311 9.56 -23.46 36.64
C TYR A 311 8.68 -23.48 37.89
N THR A 312 8.91 -24.44 38.84
CA THR A 312 8.11 -24.64 40.07
C THR A 312 6.59 -24.41 39.84
N GLY A 313 6.03 -23.31 40.29
CA GLY A 313 4.66 -22.90 40.04
C GLY A 313 4.48 -21.85 38.90
N TYR A 314 5.55 -21.43 38.26
CA TYR A 314 5.47 -20.43 37.20
C TYR A 314 5.03 -21.07 35.88
N ALA A 315 4.10 -20.42 35.20
CA ALA A 315 3.54 -20.88 33.93
C ALA A 315 3.32 -19.74 32.93
N ILE A 316 3.23 -20.12 31.65
CA ILE A 316 2.63 -19.33 30.58
C ILE A 316 1.16 -19.73 30.51
N HIS A 317 0.22 -18.81 30.72
CA HIS A 317 -1.20 -19.11 30.79
C HIS A 317 -2.07 -17.91 30.43
N GLY A 318 -3.30 -18.15 30.00
CA GLY A 318 -4.33 -17.11 29.87
C GLY A 318 -4.82 -16.62 31.22
N TYR A 319 -5.15 -15.35 31.30
CA TYR A 319 -5.72 -14.73 32.50
C TYR A 319 -6.56 -13.51 32.12
N ASP A 320 -7.72 -13.38 32.74
CA ASP A 320 -8.62 -12.25 32.52
C ASP A 320 -8.88 -11.51 33.84
N PRO A 321 -8.68 -10.16 33.88
CA PRO A 321 -8.03 -9.34 32.85
C PRO A 321 -6.51 -9.52 32.83
N SER A 322 -5.90 -9.47 31.62
CA SER A 322 -4.45 -9.42 31.44
C SER A 322 -4.00 -7.95 31.34
N PRO A 323 -3.41 -7.36 32.38
CA PRO A 323 -3.00 -5.95 32.36
C PRO A 323 -1.88 -5.69 31.36
N THR A 324 -1.78 -4.45 30.89
CA THR A 324 -0.73 -4.04 29.93
C THR A 324 0.66 -3.91 30.56
N TYR A 325 0.76 -4.07 31.91
CA TYR A 325 1.96 -3.90 32.74
C TYR A 325 2.22 -5.15 33.58
N PRO A 326 3.41 -5.31 34.20
CA PRO A 326 3.72 -6.42 35.15
C PRO A 326 2.77 -6.42 36.34
N ALA A 327 1.97 -7.49 36.52
CA ALA A 327 0.97 -7.57 37.59
C ALA A 327 0.79 -8.99 38.20
N SER A 328 1.45 -10.02 37.62
CA SER A 328 1.30 -11.39 38.12
C SER A 328 2.10 -11.65 39.38
N HIS A 329 1.97 -12.86 39.95
CA HIS A 329 2.80 -13.37 41.04
C HIS A 329 4.01 -14.18 40.51
N GLY A 330 4.46 -13.90 39.28
CA GLY A 330 5.61 -14.51 38.64
C GLY A 330 5.31 -15.26 37.33
N CYS A 331 4.07 -15.63 37.10
CA CYS A 331 3.65 -16.21 35.81
C CYS A 331 3.75 -15.22 34.65
N LEU A 332 3.77 -15.74 33.44
CA LEU A 332 3.63 -14.99 32.18
C LEU A 332 2.16 -15.09 31.74
N ARG A 333 1.37 -14.04 32.03
CA ARG A 333 -0.04 -13.97 31.69
C ARG A 333 -0.22 -13.51 30.26
N LEU A 334 -1.00 -14.26 29.50
CA LEU A 334 -1.49 -13.91 28.16
C LEU A 334 -2.92 -13.35 28.28
N PRO A 335 -3.39 -12.52 27.35
CA PRO A 335 -4.80 -12.36 27.11
C PRO A 335 -5.47 -13.72 26.92
N ILE A 336 -6.70 -13.88 27.47
CA ILE A 336 -7.30 -15.20 27.59
C ILE A 336 -7.57 -15.86 26.24
N ASP A 337 -7.95 -15.06 25.23
CA ASP A 337 -8.28 -15.52 23.88
C ASP A 337 -7.06 -16.03 23.10
N GLU A 338 -5.84 -15.68 23.53
CA GLU A 338 -4.59 -16.11 22.90
C GLU A 338 -4.00 -17.38 23.56
N ALA A 339 -4.51 -17.76 24.74
CA ALA A 339 -3.93 -18.82 25.54
C ALA A 339 -3.97 -20.19 24.87
N ILE A 340 -5.05 -20.50 24.15
CA ILE A 340 -5.22 -21.80 23.45
C ILE A 340 -4.23 -21.95 22.33
N ASP A 341 -3.99 -20.90 21.53
CA ASP A 341 -3.01 -20.92 20.44
C ASP A 341 -1.60 -21.18 20.97
N VAL A 342 -1.18 -20.46 22.02
CA VAL A 342 0.11 -20.64 22.67
C VAL A 342 0.22 -22.04 23.31
N TYR A 343 -0.84 -22.51 23.98
CA TYR A 343 -0.89 -23.86 24.57
C TYR A 343 -0.73 -24.93 23.48
N ASN A 344 -1.44 -24.84 22.37
CA ASN A 344 -1.34 -25.84 21.29
C ASN A 344 0.03 -25.85 20.61
N TRP A 345 0.69 -24.70 20.54
CA TRP A 345 2.03 -24.62 19.97
C TRP A 345 3.10 -25.17 20.92
N ILE A 346 3.02 -24.96 22.23
CA ILE A 346 3.97 -25.44 23.22
C ILE A 346 3.74 -26.94 23.47
N VAL A 347 4.82 -27.71 23.59
CA VAL A 347 4.81 -29.12 23.98
C VAL A 347 5.69 -29.34 25.21
N LEU A 348 5.59 -30.51 25.88
CA LEU A 348 6.50 -30.88 26.96
C LEU A 348 7.94 -30.85 26.46
N GLY A 349 8.84 -30.28 27.26
CA GLY A 349 10.24 -30.08 26.91
C GLY A 349 10.51 -28.82 26.07
N THR A 350 9.48 -28.09 25.58
CA THR A 350 9.70 -26.81 24.90
C THR A 350 10.50 -25.90 25.81
N ARG A 351 11.60 -25.32 25.30
CA ARG A 351 12.41 -24.36 26.02
C ARG A 351 11.67 -23.05 26.20
N VAL A 352 11.85 -22.43 27.37
CA VAL A 352 11.33 -21.11 27.74
C VAL A 352 12.49 -20.27 28.24
N ASP A 353 12.84 -19.24 27.50
CA ASP A 353 13.91 -18.30 27.80
C ASP A 353 13.30 -17.01 28.31
N VAL A 354 13.59 -16.65 29.55
CA VAL A 354 13.03 -15.46 30.24
C VAL A 354 14.16 -14.49 30.54
N TYR A 355 14.04 -13.27 30.04
CA TYR A 355 15.11 -12.27 30.16
C TYR A 355 14.56 -10.83 30.16
N TYR A 356 15.40 -9.89 30.54
CA TYR A 356 15.22 -8.48 30.19
C TYR A 356 15.99 -8.18 28.91
N GLY A 357 15.31 -7.66 27.90
CA GLY A 357 15.89 -7.16 26.65
C GLY A 357 16.72 -5.90 26.86
N ALA A 358 17.41 -5.46 25.83
CA ALA A 358 18.01 -4.12 25.79
C ALA A 358 16.89 -3.07 25.74
N ALA A 359 16.97 -2.06 26.61
CA ALA A 359 16.01 -0.96 26.65
C ALA A 359 16.18 -0.02 25.44
#